data_16d6b99c74307873cad21963fb6451b1
#
_entry.id   16d6b99c74307873cad21963fb6451b1
#
_cell.length_a   1.000
_cell.length_b   1.000
_cell.length_c   1.000
_cell.angle_alpha   90.00
_cell.angle_beta   90.00
_cell.angle_gamma   90.00
#
_symmetry.space_group_name_H-M   'P 1'
#
loop_
_entity.id
_entity.type
_entity.pdbx_description
1 polymer ?
#
loop_
_entity_poly.entity_id
_entity_poly.type
_entity_poly.pdbx_seq_one_letter_code
_entity_poly.pdbx_strand_id
1 'polypeptide(L)'
;MLRHGCGHVDVCNKIKGIRACCCSEPFSAEYTRRHNNANTLCLGGRVVGPGLACQIVDAFLDHEFEGGRHQKRIDKMMALETL
;
A
#
# COMPACT_ATOMS: atom_id res chain seq x y z
N MET A 1 -4.63 -10.68 -4.41
CA MET A 1 -5.62 -9.73 -4.94
C MET A 1 -6.96 -9.96 -4.27
N LEU A 2 -7.58 -8.91 -3.77
CA LEU A 2 -8.83 -8.99 -3.02
C LEU A 2 -9.99 -8.43 -3.84
N ARG A 3 -11.17 -9.06 -3.69
CA ARG A 3 -12.35 -8.67 -4.46
C ARG A 3 -12.85 -7.27 -4.11
N HIS A 4 -12.75 -6.90 -2.84
CA HIS A 4 -13.15 -5.59 -2.31
C HIS A 4 -11.95 -4.96 -1.60
N GLY A 5 -10.99 -4.47 -2.40
CA GLY A 5 -9.71 -3.99 -1.91
C GLY A 5 -9.78 -2.95 -0.80
N CYS A 6 -10.69 -1.97 -0.92
CA CYS A 6 -10.78 -0.88 0.06
C CYS A 6 -11.20 -1.36 1.46
N GLY A 7 -12.19 -2.25 1.52
CA GLY A 7 -12.63 -2.81 2.81
C GLY A 7 -11.54 -3.64 3.48
N HIS A 8 -10.78 -4.39 2.70
CA HIS A 8 -9.68 -5.18 3.22
C HIS A 8 -8.51 -4.30 3.69
N VAL A 9 -8.29 -3.16 3.03
CA VAL A 9 -7.30 -2.18 3.47
C VAL A 9 -7.62 -1.68 4.88
N ASP A 10 -8.87 -1.35 5.14
CA ASP A 10 -9.28 -0.87 6.45
C ASP A 10 -9.00 -1.91 7.54
N VAL A 11 -9.30 -3.18 7.29
CA VAL A 11 -9.03 -4.27 8.22
C VAL A 11 -7.53 -4.46 8.42
N CYS A 12 -6.77 -4.53 7.32
CA CYS A 12 -5.32 -4.74 7.39
C CYS A 12 -4.63 -3.64 8.19
N ASN A 13 -5.04 -2.38 8.01
CA ASN A 13 -4.41 -1.26 8.71
C ASN A 13 -4.72 -1.22 10.22
N LYS A 14 -5.63 -2.05 10.71
CA LYS A 14 -5.85 -2.22 12.15
C LYS A 14 -4.85 -3.17 12.81
N ILE A 15 -4.09 -3.89 12.02
CA ILE A 15 -3.10 -4.85 12.53
C ILE A 15 -1.75 -4.16 12.68
N LYS A 16 -1.10 -4.34 13.82
CA LYS A 16 0.20 -3.73 14.09
C LYS A 16 1.24 -4.14 13.05
N GLY A 17 2.02 -3.16 12.59
CA GLY A 17 3.06 -3.38 11.60
C GLY A 17 2.60 -3.40 10.16
N ILE A 18 1.31 -3.36 9.89
CA ILE A 18 0.76 -3.39 8.53
C ILE A 18 0.48 -1.97 8.04
N ARG A 19 1.05 -1.63 6.88
CA ARG A 19 0.74 -0.41 6.13
C ARG A 19 0.23 -0.86 4.77
N ALA A 20 -1.08 -0.99 4.65
CA ALA A 20 -1.73 -1.47 3.45
C ALA A 20 -2.26 -0.31 2.61
N CYS A 21 -2.19 -0.46 1.30
CA CYS A 21 -2.70 0.51 0.35
C CYS A 21 -3.56 -0.18 -0.69
N CYS A 22 -4.68 0.45 -1.05
CA CYS A 22 -5.51 0.01 -2.16
C CYS A 22 -5.13 0.80 -3.40
N CYS A 23 -4.68 0.12 -4.45
CA CYS A 23 -4.24 0.76 -5.68
C CYS A 23 -5.09 0.29 -6.85
N SER A 24 -5.39 1.22 -7.77
CA SER A 24 -6.12 0.93 -9.00
C SER A 24 -5.29 1.23 -10.26
N GLU A 25 -4.06 1.72 -10.09
CA GLU A 25 -3.17 2.03 -11.20
C GLU A 25 -1.70 2.05 -10.72
N PRO A 26 -0.71 1.88 -11.65
CA PRO A 26 0.70 1.72 -11.26
C PRO A 26 1.33 2.92 -10.56
N PHE A 27 0.90 4.14 -10.89
CA PHE A 27 1.45 5.36 -10.28
C PHE A 27 1.24 5.35 -8.76
N SER A 28 0.04 5.02 -8.30
CA SER A 28 -0.25 4.94 -6.87
C SER A 28 0.56 3.84 -6.19
N ALA A 29 0.75 2.70 -6.86
CA ALA A 29 1.55 1.60 -6.33
C ALA A 29 3.01 2.00 -6.14
N GLU A 30 3.58 2.72 -7.10
CA GLU A 30 4.95 3.22 -6.99
C GLU A 30 5.10 4.16 -5.79
N TYR A 31 4.24 5.16 -5.69
CA TYR A 31 4.40 6.19 -4.67
C TYR A 31 4.00 5.74 -3.27
N THR A 32 3.08 4.80 -3.14
CA THR A 32 2.81 4.23 -1.83
C THR A 32 4.03 3.47 -1.28
N ARG A 33 4.85 2.86 -2.16
CA ARG A 33 6.13 2.28 -1.76
C ARG A 33 7.16 3.35 -1.45
N ARG A 34 7.33 4.32 -2.34
CA ARG A 34 8.38 5.33 -2.22
C ARG A 34 8.16 6.29 -1.06
N HIS A 35 6.92 6.65 -0.78
CA HIS A 35 6.59 7.67 0.22
C HIS A 35 6.03 7.09 1.52
N ASN A 36 5.29 6.01 1.46
CA ASN A 36 4.60 5.46 2.63
C ASN A 36 5.21 4.16 3.14
N ASN A 37 6.19 3.62 2.42
CA ASN A 37 6.78 2.32 2.73
C ASN A 37 5.70 1.26 3.00
N ALA A 38 4.66 1.25 2.17
CA ALA A 38 3.58 0.29 2.29
C ALA A 38 4.12 -1.13 2.12
N ASN A 39 3.67 -2.05 2.97
CA ASN A 39 4.11 -3.44 2.95
C ASN A 39 3.01 -4.41 2.54
N THR A 40 1.82 -3.90 2.27
CA THR A 40 0.68 -4.71 1.84
C THR A 40 -0.05 -3.98 0.71
N LEU A 41 -0.26 -4.68 -0.40
CA LEU A 41 -0.95 -4.13 -1.56
C LEU A 41 -2.31 -4.81 -1.69
N CYS A 42 -3.37 -4.02 -1.79
CA CYS A 42 -4.71 -4.51 -2.02
C CYS A 42 -5.21 -4.03 -3.39
N LEU A 43 -5.83 -4.94 -4.13
CA LEU A 43 -6.37 -4.66 -5.46
C LEU A 43 -7.85 -5.03 -5.50
N GLY A 44 -8.66 -4.18 -6.13
CA GLY A 44 -10.07 -4.48 -6.33
C GLY A 44 -10.28 -5.38 -7.54
N GLY A 45 -10.52 -6.67 -7.32
CA GLY A 45 -10.64 -7.65 -8.39
C GLY A 45 -11.80 -7.43 -9.36
N ARG A 46 -12.77 -6.60 -8.99
CA ARG A 46 -13.88 -6.24 -9.88
C ARG A 46 -13.55 -5.09 -10.83
N VAL A 47 -12.55 -4.29 -10.48
CA VAL A 47 -12.20 -3.06 -11.21
C VAL A 47 -10.92 -3.24 -12.01
N VAL A 48 -9.96 -3.97 -11.45
CA VAL A 48 -8.62 -4.12 -12.03
C VAL A 48 -8.55 -5.43 -12.81
N GLY A 49 -8.34 -5.34 -14.13
CA GLY A 49 -8.13 -6.52 -14.97
C GLY A 49 -6.76 -7.15 -14.77
N PRO A 50 -6.54 -8.41 -15.25
CA PRO A 50 -5.28 -9.13 -15.01
C PRO A 50 -4.03 -8.41 -15.49
N GLY A 51 -4.07 -7.80 -16.68
CA GLY A 51 -2.91 -7.07 -17.22
C GLY A 51 -2.54 -5.87 -16.38
N LEU A 52 -3.53 -5.07 -15.99
CA LEU A 52 -3.32 -3.92 -15.12
C LEU A 52 -2.87 -4.34 -13.73
N ALA A 53 -3.43 -5.43 -13.20
CA ALA A 53 -3.02 -5.95 -11.90
C ALA A 53 -1.53 -6.30 -11.89
N CYS A 54 -1.02 -6.93 -12.94
CA CYS A 54 0.41 -7.25 -13.06
C CYS A 54 1.26 -5.98 -13.09
N GLN A 55 0.83 -4.95 -13.80
CA GLN A 55 1.55 -3.67 -13.85
C GLN A 55 1.60 -3.00 -12.48
N ILE A 56 0.50 -3.06 -11.73
CA ILE A 56 0.43 -2.50 -10.38
C ILE A 56 1.37 -3.24 -9.43
N VAL A 57 1.38 -4.57 -9.49
CA VAL A 57 2.25 -5.40 -8.65
C VAL A 57 3.72 -5.12 -8.98
N ASP A 58 4.08 -5.05 -10.27
CA ASP A 58 5.44 -4.75 -10.68
C ASP A 58 5.89 -3.38 -10.17
N ALA A 59 5.04 -2.36 -10.30
CA ALA A 59 5.36 -1.03 -9.78
C ALA A 59 5.54 -1.02 -8.26
N PHE A 60 4.75 -1.81 -7.55
CA PHE A 60 4.85 -1.93 -6.10
C PHE A 60 6.15 -2.62 -5.67
N LEU A 61 6.55 -3.68 -6.38
CA LEU A 61 7.74 -4.46 -6.03
C LEU A 61 9.05 -3.83 -6.50
N ASP A 62 9.02 -3.05 -7.60
CA ASP A 62 10.23 -2.52 -8.23
C ASP A 62 10.76 -1.24 -7.58
N HIS A 63 10.04 -0.65 -6.64
CA HIS A 63 10.43 0.61 -6.02
C HIS A 63 10.75 0.44 -4.54
N GLU A 64 11.70 1.27 -4.07
CA GLU A 64 12.13 1.27 -2.68
C GLU A 64 11.66 2.53 -1.96
N PHE A 65 11.59 2.44 -0.64
CA PHE A 65 11.24 3.56 0.21
C PHE A 65 12.33 4.64 0.17
N GLU A 66 11.93 5.89 -0.05
CA GLU A 66 12.87 7.01 -0.14
C GLU A 66 13.38 7.48 1.22
N GLY A 67 12.66 7.24 2.29
CA GLY A 67 13.07 7.66 3.64
C GLY A 67 12.92 9.17 3.87
N GLY A 68 13.87 9.76 4.59
CA GLY A 68 13.89 11.20 4.86
C GLY A 68 12.65 11.72 5.57
N ARG A 69 12.03 12.77 5.02
CA ARG A 69 10.81 13.35 5.59
C ARG A 69 9.64 12.38 5.65
N HIS A 70 9.62 11.41 4.75
CA HIS A 70 8.55 10.41 4.72
C HIS A 70 8.67 9.46 5.93
N GLN A 71 9.87 9.15 6.36
CA GLN A 71 10.10 8.32 7.54
C GLN A 71 9.52 8.96 8.79
N LYS A 72 9.66 10.26 8.95
CA LYS A 72 9.10 10.97 10.12
C LYS A 72 7.59 10.85 10.19
N ARG A 73 6.91 10.93 9.04
CA ARG A 73 5.46 10.78 8.96
C ARG A 73 5.03 9.37 9.31
N ILE A 74 5.76 8.38 8.81
CA ILE A 74 5.49 6.96 9.10
C ILE A 74 5.69 6.68 10.57
N ASP A 75 6.75 7.20 11.17
CA ASP A 75 7.02 7.03 12.60
C ASP A 75 5.87 7.56 13.46
N LYS A 76 5.31 8.71 13.10
CA LYS A 76 4.15 9.26 13.79
C LYS A 76 2.93 8.37 13.65
N MET A 77 2.70 7.84 12.46
CA MET A 77 1.57 6.94 12.19
C MET A 77 1.72 5.63 12.96
N MET A 78 2.91 5.03 12.93
CA MET A 78 3.17 3.77 13.61
C MET A 78 3.11 3.92 15.14
N ALA A 79 3.45 5.09 15.68
CA ALA A 79 3.34 5.35 17.11
C ALA A 79 1.91 5.22 17.63
N LEU A 80 0.91 5.42 16.77
CA LEU A 80 -0.50 5.25 17.15
C LEU A 80 -0.84 3.80 17.53
N GLU A 81 -0.06 2.84 17.06
CA GLU A 81 -0.30 1.42 17.34
C GLU A 81 -0.02 1.07 18.81
N THR A 82 0.72 1.91 19.51
CA THR A 82 1.10 1.67 20.91
C THR A 82 0.32 2.52 21.91
N LEU A 83 -0.68 3.25 21.44
CA LEU A 83 -1.55 4.04 22.31
C LEU A 83 -2.51 3.18 23.10
#